data_71b71bd0b22af272c327498b62c50b9f
#
_entry.id   71b71bd0b22af272c327498b62c50b9f
#
_cell.length_a   1.000
_cell.length_b   1.000
_cell.length_c   1.000
_cell.angle_alpha   90.00
_cell.angle_beta   90.00
_cell.angle_gamma   90.00
#
_symmetry.space_group_name_H-M   'P 1'
#
loop_
_entity.id
_entity.type
_entity.pdbx_description
1 polymer ?
#
loop_
_entity_poly.entity_id
_entity_poly.type
_entity_poly.pdbx_seq_one_letter_code
_entity_poly.pdbx_strand_id
1 'polypeptide(L)'
;AQKEVKPKANPMKKTTVKGSQFETPLLEFSGACAGCGETPYIKLLTQLFGDRMQISNATGCSSIWGASSPSTPYTKNHDGFGPAWSNSLFEDAAEHGMGMHMGAKQIRERASHTLKQLLDLDVDAKIKETADAWFADYENGEKSRALSDDLIAALSDYSGDNAEAKKYIESILDLKDYLMKRSSWIIGGDGWAYDIGYGGLDHVLASGEDINVFVLDTEIYSNTGGQASKSTPLGAIAEFAAGGKPVKKKDLGLMATTYGYVYVGQIAMGANQAHTLRVIAEAEAYNGPSIIIAYAPCISHGIRGGLTISQTREKDAVETGYWHLWNFDPRKAEKGENPFTLTSKPPTRDYREFLEKEVRYTSLKRKYDQEKVDEIYAKSAEAAKERYENYIRLSEAKYGDEE
;
A
#
# COMPACT_ATOMS: atom_id res chain seq x y z
N ALA A 1 28.39 2.40 -12.00
CA ALA A 1 27.80 2.33 -13.34
C ALA A 1 26.35 2.90 -13.35
N GLN A 2 25.43 2.44 -12.50
CA GLN A 2 24.04 2.94 -12.51
C GLN A 2 23.92 4.44 -12.17
N LYS A 3 24.76 4.96 -11.28
CA LYS A 3 24.78 6.40 -10.93
C LYS A 3 25.27 7.32 -12.06
N GLU A 4 25.94 6.77 -13.05
CA GLU A 4 26.52 7.52 -14.18
C GLU A 4 25.58 7.59 -15.39
N VAL A 5 24.58 6.73 -15.44
CA VAL A 5 23.59 6.69 -16.53
C VAL A 5 22.39 7.55 -16.14
N LYS A 6 22.26 8.71 -16.81
CA LYS A 6 21.06 9.54 -16.62
C LYS A 6 19.81 8.78 -17.07
N PRO A 7 18.73 8.79 -16.28
CA PRO A 7 17.48 8.17 -16.69
C PRO A 7 16.95 8.85 -17.95
N LYS A 8 16.43 8.06 -18.88
CA LYS A 8 15.69 8.58 -20.03
C LYS A 8 14.26 8.86 -19.59
N ALA A 9 13.62 9.84 -20.21
CA ALA A 9 12.20 10.10 -20.02
C ALA A 9 11.39 8.83 -20.29
N ASN A 10 10.45 8.51 -19.39
CA ASN A 10 9.57 7.37 -19.57
C ASN A 10 8.66 7.60 -20.79
N PRO A 11 8.69 6.74 -21.81
CA PRO A 11 7.88 6.91 -23.02
C PRO A 11 6.41 6.54 -22.82
N MET A 12 6.03 6.03 -21.63
CA MET A 12 4.71 5.51 -21.31
C MET A 12 4.23 6.06 -19.97
N LYS A 13 2.92 6.03 -19.73
CA LYS A 13 2.38 6.35 -18.39
C LYS A 13 2.93 5.37 -17.36
N LYS A 14 3.50 5.88 -16.26
CA LYS A 14 4.05 5.07 -15.17
C LYS A 14 3.02 4.14 -14.50
N THR A 15 1.73 4.46 -14.59
CA THR A 15 0.61 3.66 -14.08
C THR A 15 0.19 2.51 -15.00
N THR A 16 0.97 2.19 -16.04
CA THR A 16 0.81 0.99 -16.87
C THR A 16 1.86 -0.06 -16.52
N VAL A 17 1.58 -1.34 -16.78
CA VAL A 17 2.50 -2.46 -16.45
C VAL A 17 3.89 -2.23 -17.07
N LYS A 18 3.96 -1.85 -18.35
CA LYS A 18 5.25 -1.52 -19.00
C LYS A 18 5.83 -0.21 -18.47
N GLY A 19 5.01 0.83 -18.35
CA GLY A 19 5.46 2.15 -17.93
C GLY A 19 6.08 2.16 -16.55
N SER A 20 5.50 1.42 -15.59
CA SER A 20 6.07 1.31 -14.25
C SER A 20 7.50 0.78 -14.24
N GLN A 21 7.84 -0.09 -15.20
CA GLN A 21 9.17 -0.72 -15.27
C GLN A 21 10.24 0.15 -15.95
N PHE A 22 9.87 1.31 -16.50
CA PHE A 22 10.82 2.34 -16.92
C PHE A 22 11.20 3.30 -15.79
N GLU A 23 10.42 3.29 -14.69
CA GLU A 23 10.74 4.08 -13.50
C GLU A 23 11.88 3.42 -12.70
N THR A 24 12.78 4.23 -12.17
CA THR A 24 13.88 3.75 -11.34
C THR A 24 13.32 3.23 -10.01
N PRO A 25 13.57 1.96 -9.64
CA PRO A 25 13.20 1.49 -8.33
C PRO A 25 14.07 2.15 -7.25
N LEU A 26 13.43 2.61 -6.18
CA LEU A 26 14.13 3.19 -5.04
C LEU A 26 14.18 2.22 -3.84
N LEU A 27 14.10 0.94 -4.13
CA LEU A 27 14.36 -0.19 -3.25
C LEU A 27 15.35 -1.13 -3.95
N GLU A 28 16.56 -1.27 -3.40
CA GLU A 28 17.65 -2.02 -3.99
C GLU A 28 18.31 -2.96 -2.96
N PHE A 29 18.55 -4.21 -3.34
CA PHE A 29 19.34 -5.16 -2.55
C PHE A 29 18.85 -5.35 -1.10
N SER A 30 17.56 -5.60 -0.93
CA SER A 30 16.98 -5.86 0.40
C SER A 30 17.54 -7.15 1.02
N GLY A 31 17.60 -7.19 2.37
CA GLY A 31 17.97 -8.37 3.14
C GLY A 31 16.85 -9.41 3.29
N ALA A 32 15.79 -9.35 2.47
CA ALA A 32 14.67 -10.29 2.49
C ALA A 32 15.08 -11.70 2.03
N CYS A 33 14.25 -12.69 2.33
CA CYS A 33 14.38 -14.04 1.77
C CYS A 33 14.43 -13.99 0.24
N ALA A 34 15.26 -14.83 -0.40
CA ALA A 34 15.28 -14.92 -1.86
C ALA A 34 13.92 -15.36 -2.39
N GLY A 35 13.31 -14.52 -3.24
CA GLY A 35 11.96 -14.74 -3.77
C GLY A 35 10.81 -14.34 -2.83
N CYS A 36 11.10 -13.57 -1.76
CA CYS A 36 10.08 -13.03 -0.85
C CYS A 36 8.93 -12.37 -1.61
N GLY A 37 7.68 -12.71 -1.24
CA GLY A 37 6.49 -12.14 -1.86
C GLY A 37 6.22 -10.67 -1.50
N GLU A 38 6.85 -10.12 -0.47
CA GLU A 38 6.64 -8.74 -0.02
C GLU A 38 7.39 -7.71 -0.89
N THR A 39 8.66 -7.97 -1.18
CA THR A 39 9.56 -6.98 -1.81
C THR A 39 9.15 -6.51 -3.20
N PRO A 40 8.51 -7.32 -4.07
CA PRO A 40 8.04 -6.84 -5.38
C PRO A 40 7.01 -5.72 -5.28
N TYR A 41 6.11 -5.78 -4.28
CA TYR A 41 5.12 -4.74 -4.04
C TYR A 41 5.77 -3.42 -3.61
N ILE A 42 6.69 -3.48 -2.66
CA ILE A 42 7.36 -2.28 -2.16
C ILE A 42 8.27 -1.67 -3.22
N LYS A 43 8.96 -2.50 -4.01
CA LYS A 43 9.69 -2.04 -5.17
C LYS A 43 8.79 -1.25 -6.13
N LEU A 44 7.61 -1.78 -6.45
CA LEU A 44 6.64 -1.10 -7.31
C LEU A 44 6.17 0.22 -6.72
N LEU A 45 5.83 0.27 -5.42
CA LEU A 45 5.45 1.51 -4.74
C LEU A 45 6.55 2.57 -4.87
N THR A 46 7.82 2.19 -4.68
CA THR A 46 8.94 3.13 -4.83
C THR A 46 9.15 3.61 -6.28
N GLN A 47 8.85 2.78 -7.27
CA GLN A 47 8.88 3.18 -8.68
C GLN A 47 7.79 4.22 -9.01
N LEU A 48 6.62 4.11 -8.38
CA LEU A 48 5.50 5.00 -8.64
C LEU A 48 5.59 6.32 -7.86
N PHE A 49 6.00 6.26 -6.59
CA PHE A 49 5.85 7.38 -5.66
C PHE A 49 7.11 7.66 -4.83
N GLY A 50 8.17 6.87 -4.97
CA GLY A 50 9.32 6.84 -4.08
C GLY A 50 10.02 8.18 -3.88
N ASP A 51 9.97 9.07 -4.86
CA ASP A 51 10.55 10.42 -4.80
C ASP A 51 9.87 11.34 -3.77
N ARG A 52 8.65 11.03 -3.35
CA ARG A 52 7.85 11.81 -2.40
C ARG A 52 7.20 10.97 -1.30
N MET A 53 7.54 9.68 -1.21
CA MET A 53 7.01 8.78 -0.18
C MET A 53 7.49 9.13 1.21
N GLN A 54 6.57 9.02 2.16
CA GLN A 54 6.82 8.98 3.58
C GLN A 54 6.29 7.66 4.12
N ILE A 55 7.15 6.85 4.71
CA ILE A 55 6.84 5.47 5.12
C ILE A 55 6.93 5.34 6.63
N SER A 56 5.83 4.93 7.27
CA SER A 56 5.80 4.37 8.61
C SER A 56 5.69 2.85 8.48
N ASN A 57 6.64 2.13 9.04
CA ASN A 57 6.69 0.67 8.93
C ASN A 57 6.42 0.02 10.29
N ALA A 58 5.49 -0.94 10.32
CA ALA A 58 5.30 -1.79 11.49
C ALA A 58 6.48 -2.76 11.65
N THR A 59 6.94 -2.97 12.88
CA THR A 59 8.00 -3.95 13.15
C THR A 59 7.58 -5.34 12.68
N GLY A 60 8.43 -5.97 11.88
CA GLY A 60 8.17 -7.27 11.24
C GLY A 60 9.17 -7.50 10.12
N CYS A 61 8.88 -8.41 9.17
CA CYS A 61 9.78 -8.67 8.04
C CYS A 61 10.08 -7.40 7.25
N SER A 62 9.05 -6.61 6.92
CA SER A 62 9.22 -5.39 6.10
C SER A 62 10.07 -4.32 6.78
N SER A 63 10.08 -4.22 8.11
CA SER A 63 10.99 -3.32 8.81
C SER A 63 12.41 -3.88 8.90
N ILE A 64 12.56 -5.20 9.08
CA ILE A 64 13.87 -5.85 9.20
C ILE A 64 14.64 -5.75 7.87
N TRP A 65 14.06 -6.16 6.76
CA TRP A 65 14.71 -6.02 5.46
C TRP A 65 14.69 -4.57 4.96
N GLY A 66 13.82 -3.70 5.52
CA GLY A 66 13.65 -2.30 5.13
C GLY A 66 14.74 -1.37 5.64
N ALA A 67 15.22 -1.52 6.88
CA ALA A 67 16.28 -0.68 7.41
C ALA A 67 16.84 -1.13 8.78
N SER A 68 16.21 -2.07 9.47
CA SER A 68 16.59 -2.39 10.84
C SER A 68 17.88 -3.20 10.94
N SER A 69 18.38 -3.82 9.86
CA SER A 69 19.60 -4.64 9.94
C SER A 69 20.22 -4.95 8.59
N PRO A 70 21.52 -4.77 8.43
CA PRO A 70 22.37 -3.71 8.99
C PRO A 70 22.38 -2.47 8.11
N SER A 71 21.69 -2.53 6.95
CA SER A 71 21.64 -1.46 5.94
C SER A 71 20.24 -1.31 5.37
N THR A 72 19.90 -0.09 4.99
CA THR A 72 18.64 0.19 4.31
C THR A 72 18.75 -0.10 2.80
N PRO A 73 17.77 -0.79 2.19
CA PRO A 73 17.70 -0.97 0.75
C PRO A 73 17.05 0.23 0.05
N TYR A 74 16.46 1.16 0.77
CA TYR A 74 15.88 2.37 0.19
C TYR A 74 16.98 3.31 -0.29
N THR A 75 16.79 3.90 -1.48
CA THR A 75 17.77 4.77 -2.12
C THR A 75 17.12 6.05 -2.66
N LYS A 76 17.91 6.91 -3.26
CA LYS A 76 17.48 8.17 -3.87
C LYS A 76 17.59 8.10 -5.39
N ASN A 77 16.72 8.83 -6.07
CA ASN A 77 16.82 9.03 -7.52
C ASN A 77 17.99 9.97 -7.89
N HIS A 78 18.16 10.27 -9.17
CA HIS A 78 19.25 11.13 -9.67
C HIS A 78 19.15 12.58 -9.15
N ASP A 79 17.95 13.03 -8.81
CA ASP A 79 17.70 14.38 -8.31
C ASP A 79 17.87 14.47 -6.78
N GLY A 80 18.28 13.34 -6.14
CA GLY A 80 18.54 13.27 -4.71
C GLY A 80 17.31 13.01 -3.86
N PHE A 81 16.16 12.68 -4.44
CA PHE A 81 14.91 12.39 -3.75
C PHE A 81 14.68 10.89 -3.58
N GLY A 82 14.10 10.50 -2.47
CA GLY A 82 13.76 9.12 -2.17
C GLY A 82 12.84 9.00 -0.96
N PRO A 83 12.40 7.78 -0.62
CA PRO A 83 11.50 7.56 0.52
C PRO A 83 12.11 8.05 1.83
N ALA A 84 11.32 8.81 2.61
CA ALA A 84 11.58 9.03 4.01
C ALA A 84 10.99 7.84 4.78
N TRP A 85 11.86 7.04 5.42
CA TRP A 85 11.46 5.82 6.09
C TRP A 85 11.71 5.91 7.59
N SER A 86 10.71 5.44 8.36
CA SER A 86 10.81 5.25 9.80
C SER A 86 10.03 3.99 10.18
N ASN A 87 10.46 3.29 11.22
CA ASN A 87 9.64 2.23 11.80
C ASN A 87 9.21 2.61 13.23
N SER A 88 8.09 2.06 13.64
CA SER A 88 7.61 2.12 14.99
C SER A 88 7.49 0.72 15.59
N LEU A 89 7.06 0.62 16.83
CA LEU A 89 6.78 -0.65 17.48
C LEU A 89 5.69 -1.42 16.72
N PHE A 90 5.58 -2.70 17.03
CA PHE A 90 4.70 -3.61 16.34
C PHE A 90 3.23 -3.21 16.47
N GLU A 91 2.84 -2.67 17.63
CA GLU A 91 1.46 -2.31 17.96
C GLU A 91 1.04 -0.92 17.50
N ASP A 92 1.98 0.05 17.38
CA ASP A 92 1.65 1.49 17.24
C ASP A 92 2.02 2.11 15.88
N ALA A 93 2.35 1.29 14.88
CA ALA A 93 2.79 1.77 13.58
C ALA A 93 1.73 2.60 12.84
N ALA A 94 0.45 2.34 13.08
CA ALA A 94 -0.63 3.11 12.48
C ALA A 94 -0.67 4.53 13.03
N GLU A 95 -0.64 4.67 14.35
CA GLU A 95 -0.63 5.95 15.06
C GLU A 95 0.64 6.77 14.75
N HIS A 96 1.79 6.10 14.68
CA HIS A 96 3.05 6.71 14.28
C HIS A 96 2.96 7.29 12.85
N GLY A 97 2.41 6.50 11.90
CA GLY A 97 2.21 6.94 10.52
C GLY A 97 1.24 8.11 10.40
N MET A 98 0.17 8.10 11.18
CA MET A 98 -0.78 9.21 11.28
C MET A 98 -0.10 10.48 11.82
N GLY A 99 0.71 10.36 12.87
CA GLY A 99 1.47 11.47 13.43
C GLY A 99 2.45 12.08 12.43
N MET A 100 3.18 11.24 11.66
CA MET A 100 4.06 11.70 10.59
C MET A 100 3.30 12.44 9.49
N HIS A 101 2.15 11.91 9.06
CA HIS A 101 1.28 12.53 8.06
C HIS A 101 0.79 13.90 8.52
N MET A 102 0.20 13.96 9.72
CA MET A 102 -0.34 15.20 10.29
C MET A 102 0.74 16.26 10.46
N GLY A 103 1.93 15.86 10.92
CA GLY A 103 3.06 16.79 11.04
C GLY A 103 3.47 17.41 9.70
N ALA A 104 3.60 16.59 8.66
CA ALA A 104 3.93 17.07 7.31
C ALA A 104 2.82 17.95 6.71
N LYS A 105 1.55 17.56 6.90
CA LYS A 105 0.37 18.33 6.48
C LYS A 105 0.34 19.71 7.14
N GLN A 106 0.49 19.81 8.45
CA GLN A 106 0.49 21.08 9.18
C GLN A 106 1.62 22.01 8.75
N ILE A 107 2.82 21.47 8.48
CA ILE A 107 3.94 22.29 7.98
C ILE A 107 3.59 22.83 6.58
N ARG A 108 3.02 22.02 5.71
CA ARG A 108 2.59 22.44 4.38
C ARG A 108 1.47 23.46 4.42
N GLU A 109 0.49 23.30 5.32
CA GLU A 109 -0.58 24.28 5.56
C GLU A 109 -0.03 25.60 6.07
N ARG A 110 0.96 25.58 6.96
CA ARG A 110 1.65 26.81 7.42
C ARG A 110 2.32 27.54 6.27
N ALA A 111 3.03 26.81 5.39
CA ALA A 111 3.64 27.42 4.19
C ALA A 111 2.56 28.01 3.27
N SER A 112 1.46 27.29 3.06
CA SER A 112 0.29 27.75 2.30
C SER A 112 -0.31 29.04 2.87
N HIS A 113 -0.48 29.12 4.20
CA HIS A 113 -1.00 30.32 4.87
C HIS A 113 -0.04 31.52 4.70
N THR A 114 1.27 31.29 4.89
CA THR A 114 2.29 32.34 4.70
C THR A 114 2.34 32.81 3.24
N LEU A 115 2.16 31.90 2.27
CA LEU A 115 2.08 32.24 0.85
C LEU A 115 0.86 33.12 0.54
N LYS A 116 -0.30 32.87 1.13
CA LYS A 116 -1.48 33.74 0.98
C LYS A 116 -1.19 35.15 1.52
N GLN A 117 -0.57 35.26 2.70
CA GLN A 117 -0.16 36.58 3.25
C GLN A 117 0.82 37.31 2.33
N LEU A 118 1.76 36.58 1.71
CA LEU A 118 2.68 37.16 0.73
C LEU A 118 1.93 37.72 -0.51
N LEU A 119 0.90 37.03 -1.00
CA LEU A 119 0.11 37.44 -2.15
C LEU A 119 -0.77 38.67 -1.89
N ASP A 120 -1.04 39.00 -0.62
CA ASP A 120 -1.74 40.22 -0.24
C ASP A 120 -0.82 41.46 -0.37
N LEU A 121 0.50 41.26 -0.51
CA LEU A 121 1.47 42.32 -0.76
C LEU A 121 1.67 42.56 -2.26
N ASP A 122 2.32 43.72 -2.58
CA ASP A 122 2.77 43.98 -3.95
C ASP A 122 4.03 43.16 -4.26
N VAL A 123 3.86 42.01 -4.93
CA VAL A 123 4.93 41.11 -5.33
C VAL A 123 4.89 40.84 -6.84
N ASP A 124 5.98 40.31 -7.38
CA ASP A 124 6.17 40.05 -8.79
C ASP A 124 5.03 39.18 -9.38
N ALA A 125 4.63 39.50 -10.62
CA ALA A 125 3.58 38.74 -11.31
C ALA A 125 3.92 37.25 -11.43
N LYS A 126 5.21 36.89 -11.58
CA LYS A 126 5.66 35.50 -11.63
C LYS A 126 5.39 34.74 -10.34
N ILE A 127 5.55 35.39 -9.18
CA ILE A 127 5.22 34.77 -7.88
C ILE A 127 3.71 34.49 -7.81
N LYS A 128 2.89 35.46 -8.24
CA LYS A 128 1.42 35.30 -8.25
C LYS A 128 1.00 34.13 -9.17
N GLU A 129 1.53 34.08 -10.40
CA GLU A 129 1.23 33.00 -11.35
C GLU A 129 1.62 31.61 -10.83
N THR A 130 2.84 31.46 -10.30
CA THR A 130 3.31 30.17 -9.77
C THR A 130 2.57 29.75 -8.50
N ALA A 131 2.21 30.69 -7.64
CA ALA A 131 1.40 30.43 -6.46
C ALA A 131 -0.02 30.00 -6.82
N ASP A 132 -0.68 30.69 -7.77
CA ASP A 132 -2.01 30.31 -8.26
C ASP A 132 -2.00 28.90 -8.86
N ALA A 133 -1.00 28.56 -9.67
CA ALA A 133 -0.82 27.23 -10.24
C ALA A 133 -0.62 26.16 -9.12
N TRP A 134 0.18 26.49 -8.10
CA TRP A 134 0.42 25.61 -6.97
C TRP A 134 -0.86 25.37 -6.13
N PHE A 135 -1.68 26.42 -5.90
CA PHE A 135 -2.96 26.29 -5.22
C PHE A 135 -4.00 25.52 -6.04
N ALA A 136 -4.05 25.73 -7.35
CA ALA A 136 -5.02 25.06 -8.24
C ALA A 136 -4.86 23.53 -8.23
N ASP A 137 -3.63 23.03 -8.14
CA ASP A 137 -3.32 21.60 -8.11
C ASP A 137 -2.76 21.16 -6.74
N TYR A 138 -3.16 21.83 -5.63
CA TYR A 138 -2.63 21.59 -4.29
C TYR A 138 -2.67 20.13 -3.89
N GLU A 139 -3.76 19.41 -4.17
CA GLU A 139 -3.93 18.00 -3.82
C GLU A 139 -3.45 17.02 -4.93
N ASN A 140 -2.90 17.52 -6.02
CA ASN A 140 -2.42 16.69 -7.12
C ASN A 140 -0.99 16.22 -6.89
N GLY A 141 -0.79 15.01 -6.38
CA GLY A 141 0.54 14.46 -6.09
C GLY A 141 1.47 14.34 -7.30
N GLU A 142 0.95 14.08 -8.51
CA GLU A 142 1.78 13.92 -9.72
C GLU A 142 2.39 15.23 -10.19
N LYS A 143 1.65 16.34 -10.09
CA LYS A 143 2.11 17.66 -10.49
C LYS A 143 2.88 18.39 -9.39
N SER A 144 2.72 17.95 -8.14
CA SER A 144 3.13 18.67 -6.95
C SER A 144 4.61 19.05 -6.94
N ARG A 145 5.50 18.17 -7.43
CA ARG A 145 6.94 18.48 -7.49
C ARG A 145 7.23 19.64 -8.43
N ALA A 146 6.81 19.53 -9.70
CA ALA A 146 7.08 20.56 -10.69
C ALA A 146 6.54 21.94 -10.25
N LEU A 147 5.30 21.97 -9.74
CA LEU A 147 4.68 23.19 -9.23
C LEU A 147 5.41 23.77 -8.02
N SER A 148 5.92 22.92 -7.13
CA SER A 148 6.72 23.37 -5.99
C SER A 148 8.08 23.91 -6.40
N ASP A 149 8.74 23.27 -7.37
CA ASP A 149 10.04 23.71 -7.90
C ASP A 149 9.90 25.06 -8.61
N ASP A 150 8.84 25.25 -9.42
CA ASP A 150 8.52 26.52 -10.09
C ASP A 150 8.26 27.65 -9.07
N LEU A 151 7.50 27.37 -8.01
CA LEU A 151 7.23 28.33 -6.95
C LEU A 151 8.52 28.68 -6.17
N ILE A 152 9.32 27.69 -5.81
CA ILE A 152 10.62 27.90 -5.14
C ILE A 152 11.54 28.78 -5.98
N ALA A 153 11.61 28.52 -7.28
CA ALA A 153 12.42 29.32 -8.21
C ALA A 153 11.91 30.77 -8.24
N ALA A 154 10.60 31.01 -8.39
CA ALA A 154 10.03 32.35 -8.42
C ALA A 154 10.27 33.12 -7.10
N LEU A 155 10.12 32.44 -5.94
CA LEU A 155 10.40 33.03 -4.64
C LEU A 155 11.89 33.35 -4.44
N SER A 156 12.78 32.50 -4.93
CA SER A 156 14.24 32.67 -4.84
C SER A 156 14.76 33.83 -5.71
N ASP A 157 14.10 34.08 -6.84
CA ASP A 157 14.44 35.16 -7.79
C ASP A 157 13.93 36.55 -7.35
N TYR A 158 13.16 36.66 -6.26
CA TYR A 158 12.57 37.91 -5.81
C TYR A 158 13.64 38.95 -5.48
N SER A 159 13.60 40.09 -6.15
CA SER A 159 14.54 41.19 -5.97
C SER A 159 13.92 42.49 -5.47
N GLY A 160 12.64 42.51 -5.14
CA GLY A 160 11.94 43.68 -4.61
C GLY A 160 12.45 44.14 -3.25
N ASP A 161 12.16 45.41 -2.88
CA ASP A 161 12.65 46.04 -1.63
C ASP A 161 11.70 45.91 -0.44
N ASN A 162 10.53 45.28 -0.63
CA ASN A 162 9.56 45.10 0.45
C ASN A 162 10.11 44.16 1.54
N ALA A 163 10.40 44.69 2.71
CA ALA A 163 11.00 43.95 3.84
C ALA A 163 10.05 42.87 4.39
N GLU A 164 8.74 43.11 4.38
CA GLU A 164 7.74 42.17 4.84
C GLU A 164 7.62 40.98 3.84
N ALA A 165 7.63 41.27 2.54
CA ALA A 165 7.66 40.24 1.51
C ALA A 165 8.90 39.35 1.64
N LYS A 166 10.09 39.93 1.83
CA LYS A 166 11.33 39.16 2.07
C LYS A 166 11.21 38.20 3.24
N LYS A 167 10.63 38.67 4.36
CA LYS A 167 10.42 37.83 5.57
C LYS A 167 9.48 36.63 5.29
N TYR A 168 8.38 36.87 4.57
CA TYR A 168 7.48 35.76 4.18
C TYR A 168 8.15 34.79 3.22
N ILE A 169 8.88 35.28 2.23
CA ILE A 169 9.64 34.44 1.27
C ILE A 169 10.66 33.58 2.01
N GLU A 170 11.46 34.16 2.92
CA GLU A 170 12.41 33.40 3.73
C GLU A 170 11.70 32.31 4.53
N SER A 171 10.59 32.62 5.20
CA SER A 171 9.80 31.63 5.95
C SER A 171 9.25 30.51 5.10
N ILE A 172 8.84 30.77 3.85
CA ILE A 172 8.37 29.73 2.92
C ILE A 172 9.54 28.88 2.41
N LEU A 173 10.66 29.51 2.07
CA LEU A 173 11.86 28.81 1.58
C LEU A 173 12.50 27.92 2.66
N ASP A 174 12.39 28.28 3.94
CA ASP A 174 12.77 27.41 5.07
C ASP A 174 11.92 26.13 5.12
N LEU A 175 10.71 26.17 4.58
CA LEU A 175 9.78 25.05 4.52
C LEU A 175 9.69 24.39 3.11
N LYS A 176 10.60 24.73 2.20
CA LYS A 176 10.54 24.32 0.79
C LYS A 176 10.36 22.82 0.58
N ASP A 177 10.96 21.98 1.43
CA ASP A 177 10.88 20.53 1.34
C ASP A 177 9.46 19.99 1.64
N TYR A 178 8.58 20.83 2.19
CA TYR A 178 7.18 20.50 2.50
C TYR A 178 6.17 21.11 1.53
N LEU A 179 6.60 21.92 0.55
CA LEU A 179 5.69 22.46 -0.47
C LEU A 179 5.11 21.35 -1.35
N MET A 180 5.91 20.34 -1.63
CA MET A 180 5.47 19.16 -2.37
C MET A 180 4.53 18.30 -1.53
N LYS A 181 3.41 17.83 -2.13
CA LYS A 181 2.50 16.88 -1.50
C LYS A 181 3.21 15.56 -1.24
N ARG A 182 3.33 15.17 0.02
CA ARG A 182 3.85 13.85 0.42
C ARG A 182 2.87 12.74 0.06
N SER A 183 3.38 11.56 -0.27
CA SER A 183 2.61 10.33 -0.39
C SER A 183 2.83 9.52 0.89
N SER A 184 1.84 9.51 1.78
CA SER A 184 1.96 8.93 3.12
C SER A 184 1.53 7.47 3.10
N TRP A 185 2.42 6.57 3.54
CA TRP A 185 2.21 5.13 3.55
C TRP A 185 2.49 4.52 4.91
N ILE A 186 1.56 3.70 5.42
CA ILE A 186 1.76 2.84 6.57
C ILE A 186 1.86 1.42 6.05
N ILE A 187 2.99 0.74 6.30
CA ILE A 187 3.31 -0.56 5.72
C ILE A 187 3.54 -1.56 6.84
N GLY A 188 2.94 -2.74 6.75
CA GLY A 188 3.19 -3.81 7.71
C GLY A 188 2.59 -5.14 7.30
N GLY A 189 2.92 -6.19 8.05
CA GLY A 189 2.40 -7.55 7.84
C GLY A 189 1.01 -7.77 8.43
N ASP A 190 0.46 -8.96 8.19
CA ASP A 190 -0.85 -9.37 8.69
C ASP A 190 -0.92 -9.45 10.21
N GLY A 191 0.13 -9.89 10.90
CA GLY A 191 0.17 -9.91 12.35
C GLY A 191 -0.04 -8.53 12.99
N TRP A 192 0.48 -7.48 12.36
CA TRP A 192 0.17 -6.11 12.75
C TRP A 192 -1.28 -5.74 12.40
N ALA A 193 -1.66 -5.82 11.13
CA ALA A 193 -2.91 -5.24 10.66
C ALA A 193 -4.17 -6.01 11.11
N TYR A 194 -4.09 -7.33 11.26
CA TYR A 194 -5.24 -8.16 11.65
C TYR A 194 -5.37 -8.34 13.15
N ASP A 195 -4.28 -8.19 13.90
CA ASP A 195 -4.19 -8.54 15.32
C ASP A 195 -3.75 -7.36 16.18
N ILE A 196 -2.44 -7.24 16.45
CA ILE A 196 -1.94 -6.39 17.54
C ILE A 196 -2.09 -4.89 17.25
N GLY A 197 -1.93 -4.46 16.00
CA GLY A 197 -2.07 -3.06 15.58
C GLY A 197 -3.46 -2.69 15.05
N TYR A 198 -4.44 -3.62 15.12
CA TYR A 198 -5.76 -3.40 14.51
C TYR A 198 -6.49 -2.19 15.10
N GLY A 199 -6.39 -1.95 16.41
CA GLY A 199 -7.06 -0.81 17.06
C GLY A 199 -6.58 0.55 16.52
N GLY A 200 -5.27 0.71 16.37
CA GLY A 200 -4.69 1.91 15.78
C GLY A 200 -4.97 2.04 14.27
N LEU A 201 -4.93 0.91 13.56
CA LEU A 201 -5.32 0.87 12.15
C LEU A 201 -6.77 1.30 11.93
N ASP A 202 -7.69 0.78 12.76
CA ASP A 202 -9.10 1.15 12.74
C ASP A 202 -9.28 2.66 12.95
N HIS A 203 -8.57 3.23 13.94
CA HIS A 203 -8.59 4.67 14.20
C HIS A 203 -8.07 5.50 13.01
N VAL A 204 -6.98 5.07 12.37
CA VAL A 204 -6.44 5.75 11.18
C VAL A 204 -7.45 5.74 10.03
N LEU A 205 -8.08 4.60 9.76
CA LEU A 205 -9.12 4.50 8.73
C LEU A 205 -10.34 5.38 9.06
N ALA A 206 -10.68 5.51 10.35
CA ALA A 206 -11.78 6.35 10.82
C ALA A 206 -11.47 7.86 10.73
N SER A 207 -10.20 8.26 10.62
CA SER A 207 -9.79 9.67 10.68
C SER A 207 -10.20 10.51 9.46
N GLY A 208 -10.41 9.87 8.31
CA GLY A 208 -10.64 10.56 7.04
C GLY A 208 -9.40 11.19 6.41
N GLU A 209 -8.22 11.03 7.00
CA GLU A 209 -6.95 11.59 6.51
C GLU A 209 -6.46 10.87 5.25
N ASP A 210 -5.76 11.59 4.38
CA ASP A 210 -5.16 11.06 3.13
C ASP A 210 -3.91 10.22 3.43
N ILE A 211 -4.17 9.00 3.90
CA ILE A 211 -3.15 8.03 4.30
C ILE A 211 -3.41 6.70 3.61
N ASN A 212 -2.36 6.16 2.99
CA ASN A 212 -2.40 4.85 2.36
C ASN A 212 -1.86 3.79 3.31
N VAL A 213 -2.65 2.76 3.60
CA VAL A 213 -2.25 1.58 4.35
C VAL A 213 -1.94 0.44 3.39
N PHE A 214 -0.78 -0.19 3.52
CA PHE A 214 -0.37 -1.32 2.70
C PHE A 214 -0.07 -2.55 3.56
N VAL A 215 -0.97 -3.53 3.51
CA VAL A 215 -0.85 -4.77 4.28
C VAL A 215 -0.21 -5.85 3.42
N LEU A 216 0.98 -6.29 3.82
CA LEU A 216 1.70 -7.43 3.24
C LEU A 216 1.17 -8.71 3.92
N ASP A 217 0.14 -9.30 3.33
CA ASP A 217 -0.56 -10.43 3.90
C ASP A 217 0.17 -11.75 3.61
N THR A 218 1.03 -12.15 4.53
CA THR A 218 1.73 -13.43 4.52
C THR A 218 0.95 -14.54 5.23
N GLU A 219 -0.23 -14.22 5.77
CA GLU A 219 -1.11 -15.16 6.49
C GLU A 219 -0.47 -15.81 7.73
N ILE A 220 0.59 -15.18 8.26
CA ILE A 220 1.35 -15.71 9.39
C ILE A 220 2.25 -14.60 10.00
N TYR A 221 2.51 -14.64 11.31
CA TYR A 221 3.58 -13.83 11.90
C TYR A 221 4.95 -14.33 11.43
N SER A 222 5.39 -13.85 10.27
CA SER A 222 6.56 -14.40 9.57
C SER A 222 7.87 -14.17 10.34
N ASN A 223 8.10 -12.92 10.75
CA ASN A 223 9.38 -12.50 11.33
C ASN A 223 9.62 -13.06 12.72
N THR A 224 8.58 -13.28 13.51
CA THR A 224 8.67 -13.76 14.89
C THR A 224 8.76 -15.28 15.00
N GLY A 225 8.59 -16.01 13.89
CA GLY A 225 8.80 -17.47 13.87
C GLY A 225 7.59 -18.30 13.45
N GLY A 226 6.60 -17.71 12.80
CA GLY A 226 5.52 -18.48 12.17
C GLY A 226 4.31 -18.73 13.04
N GLN A 227 3.93 -17.78 13.90
CA GLN A 227 2.73 -17.86 14.71
C GLN A 227 1.47 -17.60 13.88
N ALA A 228 0.36 -18.23 14.25
CA ALA A 228 -0.93 -17.98 13.62
C ALA A 228 -1.42 -16.56 13.90
N SER A 229 -1.85 -15.86 12.84
CA SER A 229 -2.59 -14.59 12.92
C SER A 229 -4.08 -14.81 12.68
N LYS A 230 -4.88 -13.74 12.78
CA LYS A 230 -6.28 -13.77 12.33
C LYS A 230 -6.41 -13.84 10.81
N SER A 231 -5.32 -13.58 10.09
CA SER A 231 -5.21 -13.79 8.64
C SER A 231 -4.92 -15.24 8.27
N THR A 232 -4.36 -16.04 9.17
CA THR A 232 -4.06 -17.46 8.90
C THR A 232 -5.33 -18.20 8.53
N PRO A 233 -5.39 -18.88 7.36
CA PRO A 233 -6.60 -19.55 6.89
C PRO A 233 -6.91 -20.83 7.66
N LEU A 234 -8.17 -21.24 7.59
CA LEU A 234 -8.64 -22.51 8.14
C LEU A 234 -7.83 -23.70 7.62
N GLY A 235 -7.37 -24.55 8.52
CA GLY A 235 -6.58 -25.75 8.21
C GLY A 235 -5.07 -25.50 8.07
N ALA A 236 -4.60 -24.27 7.97
CA ALA A 236 -3.17 -24.01 7.92
C ALA A 236 -2.50 -24.28 9.27
N ILE A 237 -1.40 -25.04 9.27
CA ILE A 237 -0.55 -25.25 10.44
C ILE A 237 0.34 -24.03 10.63
N ALA A 238 0.42 -23.55 11.85
CA ALA A 238 1.32 -22.50 12.32
C ALA A 238 1.64 -22.73 13.80
N GLU A 239 2.60 -21.98 14.35
CA GLU A 239 2.79 -21.95 15.80
C GLU A 239 1.49 -21.46 16.47
N PHE A 240 1.10 -22.08 17.59
CA PHE A 240 -0.19 -21.95 18.27
C PHE A 240 -1.40 -22.50 17.49
N ALA A 241 -1.18 -23.08 16.30
CA ALA A 241 -2.19 -23.77 15.50
C ALA A 241 -1.62 -25.09 14.95
N ALA A 242 -0.96 -25.87 15.80
CA ALA A 242 -0.28 -27.11 15.42
C ALA A 242 -1.22 -28.21 14.82
N GLY A 243 -2.52 -28.14 15.09
CA GLY A 243 -3.55 -29.02 14.50
C GLY A 243 -4.23 -28.46 13.24
N GLY A 244 -3.71 -27.38 12.72
CA GLY A 244 -4.37 -26.54 11.72
C GLY A 244 -5.29 -25.51 12.36
N LYS A 245 -5.35 -24.31 11.80
CA LYS A 245 -6.22 -23.23 12.27
C LYS A 245 -7.69 -23.67 12.26
N PRO A 246 -8.41 -23.60 13.37
CA PRO A 246 -9.77 -24.14 13.47
C PRO A 246 -10.86 -23.20 12.94
N VAL A 247 -10.55 -21.91 12.76
CA VAL A 247 -11.51 -20.86 12.39
C VAL A 247 -11.15 -20.21 11.06
N LYS A 248 -12.14 -19.61 10.39
CA LYS A 248 -11.99 -18.89 9.12
C LYS A 248 -11.07 -17.68 9.30
N LYS A 249 -10.42 -17.28 8.20
CA LYS A 249 -9.65 -16.05 8.09
C LYS A 249 -10.56 -14.83 8.31
N LYS A 250 -10.10 -13.85 9.09
CA LYS A 250 -10.73 -12.53 9.21
C LYS A 250 -10.70 -11.84 7.85
N ASP A 251 -11.82 -11.26 7.45
CA ASP A 251 -11.90 -10.45 6.23
C ASP A 251 -11.67 -8.97 6.56
N LEU A 252 -10.41 -8.58 6.66
CA LEU A 252 -10.03 -7.21 7.00
C LEU A 252 -10.50 -6.21 5.95
N GLY A 253 -10.47 -6.59 4.68
CA GLY A 253 -10.91 -5.73 3.58
C GLY A 253 -12.39 -5.40 3.68
N LEU A 254 -13.25 -6.41 3.87
CA LEU A 254 -14.70 -6.16 4.04
C LEU A 254 -15.00 -5.35 5.30
N MET A 255 -14.25 -5.55 6.39
CA MET A 255 -14.42 -4.71 7.59
C MET A 255 -14.13 -3.24 7.27
N ALA A 256 -13.10 -2.95 6.48
CA ALA A 256 -12.76 -1.58 6.09
C ALA A 256 -13.82 -0.95 5.17
N THR A 257 -14.52 -1.72 4.33
CA THR A 257 -15.60 -1.18 3.48
C THR A 257 -16.79 -0.64 4.28
N THR A 258 -16.96 -1.06 5.54
CA THR A 258 -18.07 -0.60 6.39
C THR A 258 -18.01 0.88 6.74
N TYR A 259 -16.85 1.53 6.61
CA TYR A 259 -16.72 2.98 6.73
C TYR A 259 -17.39 3.75 5.59
N GLY A 260 -17.57 3.14 4.43
CA GLY A 260 -18.20 3.75 3.25
C GLY A 260 -17.31 4.76 2.50
N TYR A 261 -16.35 5.40 3.17
CA TYR A 261 -15.42 6.41 2.61
C TYR A 261 -13.96 5.94 2.58
N VAL A 262 -13.65 4.71 2.96
CA VAL A 262 -12.31 4.14 2.85
C VAL A 262 -12.16 3.46 1.49
N TYR A 263 -11.13 3.82 0.73
CA TYR A 263 -10.78 3.05 -0.47
C TYR A 263 -10.15 1.72 -0.05
N VAL A 264 -10.66 0.61 -0.59
CA VAL A 264 -10.14 -0.73 -0.23
C VAL A 264 -9.74 -1.49 -1.49
N GLY A 265 -8.57 -2.15 -1.47
CA GLY A 265 -8.13 -3.02 -2.53
C GLY A 265 -7.55 -4.33 -2.03
N GLN A 266 -7.91 -5.44 -2.68
CA GLN A 266 -7.32 -6.74 -2.44
C GLN A 266 -6.65 -7.24 -3.72
N ILE A 267 -5.33 -7.45 -3.65
CA ILE A 267 -4.46 -7.63 -4.81
C ILE A 267 -3.56 -8.87 -4.69
N ALA A 268 -3.12 -9.37 -5.85
CA ALA A 268 -2.05 -10.36 -6.00
C ALA A 268 -1.33 -10.07 -7.33
N MET A 269 -0.10 -9.55 -7.26
CA MET A 269 0.65 -9.05 -8.43
C MET A 269 0.87 -10.14 -9.48
N GLY A 270 1.27 -11.34 -9.07
CA GLY A 270 1.52 -12.47 -9.96
C GLY A 270 0.27 -13.00 -10.66
N ALA A 271 -0.91 -12.73 -10.10
CA ALA A 271 -2.18 -13.12 -10.70
C ALA A 271 -2.68 -12.07 -11.72
N ASN A 272 -2.57 -10.78 -11.39
CA ASN A 272 -3.02 -9.70 -12.27
C ASN A 272 -2.26 -8.39 -12.01
N GLN A 273 -1.21 -8.17 -12.78
CA GLN A 273 -0.35 -6.98 -12.67
C GLN A 273 -1.12 -5.68 -12.99
N ALA A 274 -2.02 -5.71 -13.97
CA ALA A 274 -2.80 -4.54 -14.36
C ALA A 274 -3.78 -4.12 -13.25
N HIS A 275 -4.44 -5.09 -12.59
CA HIS A 275 -5.30 -4.83 -11.43
C HIS A 275 -4.48 -4.26 -10.27
N THR A 276 -3.33 -4.86 -9.96
CA THR A 276 -2.45 -4.39 -8.89
C THR A 276 -2.04 -2.93 -9.09
N LEU A 277 -1.57 -2.58 -10.29
CA LEU A 277 -1.18 -1.20 -10.63
C LEU A 277 -2.35 -0.23 -10.54
N ARG A 278 -3.51 -0.61 -11.09
CA ARG A 278 -4.70 0.21 -11.05
C ARG A 278 -5.13 0.50 -9.61
N VAL A 279 -5.23 -0.51 -8.78
CA VAL A 279 -5.63 -0.38 -7.37
C VAL A 279 -4.66 0.52 -6.59
N ILE A 280 -3.35 0.33 -6.77
CA ILE A 280 -2.33 1.17 -6.12
C ILE A 280 -2.43 2.63 -6.58
N ALA A 281 -2.61 2.87 -7.88
CA ALA A 281 -2.72 4.22 -8.41
C ALA A 281 -4.04 4.91 -8.00
N GLU A 282 -5.14 4.17 -7.95
CA GLU A 282 -6.45 4.68 -7.52
C GLU A 282 -6.46 5.03 -6.03
N ALA A 283 -5.81 4.20 -5.19
CA ALA A 283 -5.67 4.42 -3.76
C ALA A 283 -4.87 5.69 -3.46
N GLU A 284 -3.73 5.87 -4.11
CA GLU A 284 -2.87 7.05 -3.90
C GLU A 284 -3.48 8.35 -4.44
N ALA A 285 -4.29 8.25 -5.51
CA ALA A 285 -5.00 9.39 -6.07
C ALA A 285 -6.33 9.71 -5.32
N TYR A 286 -6.70 8.92 -4.33
CA TYR A 286 -7.85 9.15 -3.49
C TYR A 286 -7.47 10.07 -2.32
N ASN A 287 -8.15 11.22 -2.19
CA ASN A 287 -7.93 12.17 -1.10
C ASN A 287 -8.69 11.74 0.17
N GLY A 288 -8.27 10.65 0.76
CA GLY A 288 -8.85 10.04 1.96
C GLY A 288 -8.13 8.75 2.33
N PRO A 289 -8.56 8.06 3.40
CA PRO A 289 -7.89 6.85 3.84
C PRO A 289 -8.07 5.72 2.84
N SER A 290 -6.99 5.00 2.57
CA SER A 290 -7.01 3.81 1.74
C SER A 290 -6.34 2.63 2.44
N ILE A 291 -6.80 1.41 2.14
CA ILE A 291 -6.15 0.18 2.57
C ILE A 291 -6.04 -0.81 1.42
N ILE A 292 -4.82 -1.28 1.17
CA ILE A 292 -4.52 -2.30 0.16
C ILE A 292 -4.01 -3.55 0.87
N ILE A 293 -4.62 -4.70 0.60
CA ILE A 293 -4.24 -5.99 1.15
C ILE A 293 -3.63 -6.83 0.02
N ALA A 294 -2.34 -7.08 0.12
CA ALA A 294 -1.55 -7.76 -0.89
C ALA A 294 -1.17 -9.17 -0.43
N TYR A 295 -1.58 -10.20 -1.17
CA TYR A 295 -1.14 -11.56 -0.88
C TYR A 295 0.36 -11.70 -1.13
N ALA A 296 1.10 -12.11 -0.12
CA ALA A 296 2.55 -12.22 -0.16
C ALA A 296 3.01 -13.65 0.22
N PRO A 297 3.37 -14.50 -0.75
CA PRO A 297 3.92 -15.82 -0.47
C PRO A 297 5.18 -15.74 0.42
N CYS A 298 5.20 -16.55 1.49
CA CYS A 298 6.24 -16.55 2.51
C CYS A 298 6.99 -17.89 2.57
N ILE A 299 8.24 -17.85 2.99
CA ILE A 299 9.04 -19.07 3.23
C ILE A 299 8.37 -19.97 4.28
N SER A 300 7.67 -19.39 5.25
CA SER A 300 6.94 -20.12 6.30
C SER A 300 5.78 -20.95 5.76
N HIS A 301 5.29 -20.71 4.54
CA HIS A 301 4.28 -21.56 3.90
C HIS A 301 4.84 -22.93 3.51
N GLY A 302 6.16 -23.06 3.37
CA GLY A 302 6.79 -24.30 2.91
C GLY A 302 6.38 -24.63 1.47
N ILE A 303 6.47 -23.67 0.57
CA ILE A 303 6.07 -23.81 -0.84
C ILE A 303 6.95 -24.85 -1.53
N ARG A 304 6.33 -25.85 -2.13
CA ARG A 304 7.05 -26.86 -2.96
C ARG A 304 7.55 -26.16 -4.23
N GLY A 305 8.87 -26.22 -4.44
CA GLY A 305 9.56 -25.46 -5.49
C GLY A 305 10.22 -24.19 -4.99
N GLY A 306 10.01 -23.82 -3.71
CA GLY A 306 10.60 -22.66 -3.07
C GLY A 306 9.99 -21.34 -3.48
N LEU A 307 10.56 -20.24 -2.97
CA LEU A 307 10.04 -18.88 -3.22
C LEU A 307 10.36 -18.33 -4.62
N THR A 308 11.18 -19.01 -5.40
CA THR A 308 11.44 -18.60 -6.80
C THR A 308 10.17 -18.56 -7.66
N ILE A 309 9.12 -19.27 -7.23
CA ILE A 309 7.81 -19.31 -7.90
C ILE A 309 6.74 -18.46 -7.20
N SER A 310 7.10 -17.52 -6.32
CA SER A 310 6.14 -16.71 -5.54
C SER A 310 5.06 -16.09 -6.43
N GLN A 311 5.42 -15.47 -7.55
CA GLN A 311 4.47 -14.86 -8.47
C GLN A 311 3.53 -15.88 -9.12
N THR A 312 4.02 -17.10 -9.40
CA THR A 312 3.18 -18.21 -9.88
C THR A 312 2.23 -18.69 -8.77
N ARG A 313 2.69 -18.67 -7.50
CA ARG A 313 1.83 -19.05 -6.37
C ARG A 313 0.71 -18.02 -6.14
N GLU A 314 0.95 -16.74 -6.34
CA GLU A 314 -0.10 -15.73 -6.32
C GLU A 314 -1.15 -15.98 -7.40
N LYS A 315 -0.72 -16.36 -8.61
CA LYS A 315 -1.61 -16.77 -9.70
C LYS A 315 -2.39 -18.03 -9.35
N ASP A 316 -1.71 -19.08 -8.87
CA ASP A 316 -2.36 -20.32 -8.41
C ASP A 316 -3.44 -20.02 -7.35
N ALA A 317 -3.15 -19.11 -6.39
CA ALA A 317 -4.11 -18.75 -5.35
C ALA A 317 -5.40 -18.16 -5.92
N VAL A 318 -5.30 -17.32 -6.94
CA VAL A 318 -6.48 -16.72 -7.57
C VAL A 318 -7.21 -17.73 -8.46
N GLU A 319 -6.49 -18.52 -9.26
CA GLU A 319 -7.10 -19.53 -10.16
C GLU A 319 -7.82 -20.65 -9.41
N THR A 320 -7.41 -20.95 -8.17
CA THR A 320 -8.05 -21.96 -7.31
C THR A 320 -9.13 -21.38 -6.38
N GLY A 321 -9.33 -20.06 -6.38
CA GLY A 321 -10.28 -19.41 -5.48
C GLY A 321 -9.80 -19.32 -4.03
N TYR A 322 -8.52 -19.53 -3.78
CA TYR A 322 -7.92 -19.34 -2.47
C TYR A 322 -7.81 -17.86 -2.10
N TRP A 323 -7.47 -17.01 -3.07
CA TRP A 323 -7.39 -15.55 -2.97
C TRP A 323 -8.26 -14.89 -4.04
N HIS A 324 -8.83 -13.72 -3.74
CA HIS A 324 -9.72 -13.01 -4.65
C HIS A 324 -9.23 -11.58 -4.89
N LEU A 325 -9.41 -11.09 -6.11
CA LEU A 325 -9.04 -9.74 -6.53
C LEU A 325 -10.31 -8.88 -6.60
N TRP A 326 -10.34 -7.78 -5.86
CA TRP A 326 -11.44 -6.84 -5.86
C TRP A 326 -10.99 -5.47 -5.35
N ASN A 327 -11.80 -4.44 -5.56
CA ASN A 327 -11.64 -3.14 -4.94
C ASN A 327 -12.98 -2.51 -4.61
N PHE A 328 -12.98 -1.64 -3.61
CA PHE A 328 -14.09 -0.78 -3.21
C PHE A 328 -13.62 0.68 -3.37
N ASP A 329 -14.27 1.43 -4.27
CA ASP A 329 -13.97 2.83 -4.55
C ASP A 329 -15.13 3.71 -4.11
N PRO A 330 -15.01 4.47 -3.00
CA PRO A 330 -16.07 5.32 -2.48
C PRO A 330 -16.59 6.36 -3.49
N ARG A 331 -15.71 6.82 -4.40
CA ARG A 331 -16.07 7.83 -5.42
C ARG A 331 -17.14 7.35 -6.40
N LYS A 332 -17.36 6.06 -6.52
CA LYS A 332 -18.44 5.49 -7.33
C LYS A 332 -19.79 5.65 -6.64
N ALA A 333 -19.85 5.43 -5.32
CA ALA A 333 -21.09 5.62 -4.55
C ALA A 333 -21.63 7.06 -4.65
N GLU A 334 -20.74 8.05 -4.68
CA GLU A 334 -21.08 9.46 -4.90
C GLU A 334 -21.78 9.70 -6.26
N LYS A 335 -21.58 8.79 -7.22
CA LYS A 335 -22.16 8.83 -8.56
C LYS A 335 -23.37 7.91 -8.71
N GLY A 336 -23.84 7.28 -7.62
CA GLY A 336 -24.89 6.27 -7.66
C GLY A 336 -24.47 4.93 -8.26
N GLU A 337 -23.15 4.69 -8.42
CA GLU A 337 -22.61 3.44 -8.93
C GLU A 337 -22.19 2.52 -7.79
N ASN A 338 -22.22 1.21 -8.01
CA ASN A 338 -21.73 0.24 -7.03
C ASN A 338 -20.23 0.45 -6.78
N PRO A 339 -19.81 0.79 -5.54
CA PRO A 339 -18.40 0.98 -5.20
C PRO A 339 -17.59 -0.32 -5.24
N PHE A 340 -18.22 -1.49 -5.04
CA PHE A 340 -17.56 -2.77 -5.01
C PHE A 340 -17.38 -3.34 -6.43
N THR A 341 -16.14 -3.64 -6.80
CA THR A 341 -15.80 -4.24 -8.09
C THR A 341 -15.04 -5.55 -7.88
N LEU A 342 -15.66 -6.68 -8.23
CA LEU A 342 -15.02 -7.99 -8.23
C LEU A 342 -14.25 -8.21 -9.54
N THR A 343 -12.91 -8.29 -9.46
CA THR A 343 -12.05 -8.53 -10.63
C THR A 343 -11.78 -10.02 -10.85
N SER A 344 -11.77 -10.84 -9.79
CA SER A 344 -11.61 -12.27 -9.89
C SER A 344 -12.76 -12.91 -10.68
N LYS A 345 -12.39 -13.79 -11.62
CA LYS A 345 -13.32 -14.69 -12.30
C LYS A 345 -13.59 -15.91 -11.41
N PRO A 346 -14.62 -16.72 -11.72
CA PRO A 346 -14.82 -18.00 -11.06
C PRO A 346 -13.55 -18.86 -11.10
N PRO A 347 -13.27 -19.61 -10.02
CA PRO A 347 -12.11 -20.50 -9.97
C PRO A 347 -12.12 -21.48 -11.17
N THR A 348 -10.95 -21.68 -11.76
CA THR A 348 -10.76 -22.56 -12.93
C THR A 348 -10.03 -23.84 -12.58
N ARG A 349 -9.55 -23.96 -11.34
CA ARG A 349 -8.75 -25.08 -10.84
C ARG A 349 -9.26 -25.53 -9.47
N ASP A 350 -8.97 -26.77 -9.10
CA ASP A 350 -9.34 -27.32 -7.81
C ASP A 350 -8.59 -26.61 -6.66
N TYR A 351 -9.33 -26.22 -5.63
CA TYR A 351 -8.80 -25.58 -4.43
C TYR A 351 -7.73 -26.43 -3.73
N ARG A 352 -7.92 -27.74 -3.72
CA ARG A 352 -6.98 -28.71 -3.13
C ARG A 352 -5.59 -28.66 -3.80
N GLU A 353 -5.52 -28.38 -5.09
CA GLU A 353 -4.23 -28.24 -5.79
C GLU A 353 -3.34 -27.15 -5.18
N PHE A 354 -3.96 -26.08 -4.70
CA PHE A 354 -3.23 -25.03 -3.99
C PHE A 354 -2.72 -25.55 -2.64
N LEU A 355 -3.58 -26.16 -1.83
CA LEU A 355 -3.20 -26.63 -0.49
C LEU A 355 -2.06 -27.66 -0.54
N GLU A 356 -2.10 -28.58 -1.50
CA GLU A 356 -1.10 -29.66 -1.59
C GLU A 356 0.29 -29.20 -2.03
N LYS A 357 0.43 -27.97 -2.48
CA LYS A 357 1.73 -27.38 -2.82
C LYS A 357 2.40 -26.68 -1.63
N GLU A 358 1.79 -26.66 -0.45
CA GLU A 358 2.33 -25.97 0.73
C GLU A 358 2.43 -26.89 1.94
N VAL A 359 3.60 -26.88 2.60
CA VAL A 359 3.88 -27.74 3.76
C VAL A 359 2.94 -27.40 4.92
N ARG A 360 2.55 -26.14 5.10
CA ARG A 360 1.61 -25.72 6.17
C ARG A 360 0.25 -26.45 6.09
N TYR A 361 -0.12 -27.03 4.96
CA TYR A 361 -1.31 -27.86 4.80
C TYR A 361 -0.96 -29.34 4.75
N THR A 362 0.06 -29.73 3.97
CA THR A 362 0.39 -31.14 3.79
C THR A 362 0.93 -31.80 5.05
N SER A 363 1.44 -31.02 6.02
CA SER A 363 1.87 -31.53 7.33
C SER A 363 0.71 -32.06 8.19
N LEU A 364 -0.55 -31.71 7.90
CA LEU A 364 -1.73 -32.34 8.54
C LEU A 364 -1.74 -33.86 8.36
N LYS A 365 -1.26 -34.37 7.21
CA LYS A 365 -1.17 -35.82 6.89
C LYS A 365 -0.21 -36.57 7.84
N ARG A 366 0.64 -35.88 8.59
CA ARG A 366 1.53 -36.47 9.61
C ARG A 366 0.83 -36.60 10.96
N LYS A 367 -0.27 -35.88 11.15
CA LYS A 367 -0.94 -35.73 12.44
C LYS A 367 -2.29 -36.42 12.49
N TYR A 368 -2.97 -36.50 11.36
CA TYR A 368 -4.32 -37.02 11.22
C TYR A 368 -4.36 -38.10 10.15
N ASP A 369 -5.37 -38.97 10.24
CA ASP A 369 -5.72 -39.89 9.18
C ASP A 369 -6.23 -39.15 7.93
N GLN A 370 -6.35 -39.84 6.83
CA GLN A 370 -6.73 -39.26 5.55
C GLN A 370 -8.15 -38.68 5.59
N GLU A 371 -9.09 -39.33 6.30
CA GLU A 371 -10.48 -38.89 6.39
C GLU A 371 -10.55 -37.51 7.09
N LYS A 372 -9.81 -37.32 8.19
CA LYS A 372 -9.75 -36.06 8.91
C LYS A 372 -9.06 -34.94 8.11
N VAL A 373 -8.01 -35.26 7.34
CA VAL A 373 -7.38 -34.31 6.44
C VAL A 373 -8.34 -33.85 5.35
N ASP A 374 -9.07 -34.79 4.75
CA ASP A 374 -10.05 -34.49 3.72
C ASP A 374 -11.22 -33.66 4.25
N GLU A 375 -11.67 -33.89 5.49
CA GLU A 375 -12.65 -33.05 6.18
C GLU A 375 -12.14 -31.61 6.35
N ILE A 376 -10.88 -31.41 6.80
CA ILE A 376 -10.29 -30.09 7.00
C ILE A 376 -10.16 -29.35 5.66
N TYR A 377 -9.70 -30.03 4.62
CA TYR A 377 -9.58 -29.47 3.28
C TYR A 377 -10.93 -29.05 2.71
N ALA A 378 -11.96 -29.91 2.86
CA ALA A 378 -13.32 -29.60 2.43
C ALA A 378 -13.89 -28.37 3.14
N LYS A 379 -13.71 -28.27 4.46
CA LYS A 379 -14.13 -27.08 5.24
C LYS A 379 -13.39 -25.80 4.79
N SER A 380 -12.10 -25.91 4.47
CA SER A 380 -11.31 -24.78 3.97
C SER A 380 -11.80 -24.32 2.60
N ALA A 381 -12.09 -25.27 1.71
CA ALA A 381 -12.63 -25.00 0.37
C ALA A 381 -14.03 -24.35 0.44
N GLU A 382 -14.91 -24.86 1.31
CA GLU A 382 -16.24 -24.28 1.51
C GLU A 382 -16.16 -22.86 2.06
N ALA A 383 -15.27 -22.59 3.02
CA ALA A 383 -15.05 -21.24 3.53
C ALA A 383 -14.56 -20.25 2.47
N ALA A 384 -13.72 -20.72 1.53
CA ALA A 384 -13.25 -19.91 0.41
C ALA A 384 -14.38 -19.64 -0.60
N LYS A 385 -15.21 -20.66 -0.89
CA LYS A 385 -16.37 -20.56 -1.77
C LYS A 385 -17.40 -19.57 -1.21
N GLU A 386 -17.80 -19.71 0.05
CA GLU A 386 -18.72 -18.78 0.73
C GLU A 386 -18.24 -17.33 0.63
N ARG A 387 -16.93 -17.09 0.82
CA ARG A 387 -16.33 -15.78 0.70
C ARG A 387 -16.44 -15.24 -0.74
N TYR A 388 -16.15 -16.07 -1.75
CA TYR A 388 -16.30 -15.68 -3.15
C TYR A 388 -17.76 -15.37 -3.51
N GLU A 389 -18.71 -16.18 -3.09
CA GLU A 389 -20.13 -15.94 -3.29
C GLU A 389 -20.62 -14.65 -2.62
N ASN A 390 -20.05 -14.31 -1.44
CA ASN A 390 -20.31 -13.04 -0.81
C ASN A 390 -19.80 -11.86 -1.65
N TYR A 391 -18.59 -11.96 -2.22
CA TYR A 391 -18.06 -10.92 -3.10
C TYR A 391 -18.88 -10.77 -4.39
N ILE A 392 -19.44 -11.86 -4.93
CA ILE A 392 -20.39 -11.79 -6.07
C ILE A 392 -21.61 -10.98 -5.66
N ARG A 393 -22.26 -11.32 -4.53
CA ARG A 393 -23.45 -10.58 -4.05
C ARG A 393 -23.17 -9.09 -3.87
N LEU A 394 -22.01 -8.74 -3.32
CA LEU A 394 -21.61 -7.34 -3.17
C LEU A 394 -21.40 -6.65 -4.52
N SER A 395 -20.80 -7.33 -5.48
CA SER A 395 -20.56 -6.75 -6.81
C SER A 395 -21.83 -6.58 -7.65
N GLU A 396 -22.89 -7.31 -7.33
CA GLU A 396 -24.20 -7.26 -7.99
C GLU A 396 -25.22 -6.39 -7.26
N ALA A 397 -24.85 -5.85 -6.08
CA ALA A 397 -25.70 -4.98 -5.30
C ALA A 397 -26.04 -3.69 -6.08
N LYS A 398 -27.32 -3.30 -6.08
CA LYS A 398 -27.76 -2.06 -6.70
C LYS A 398 -27.42 -0.87 -5.80
N TYR A 399 -26.94 0.20 -6.39
CA TYR A 399 -26.68 1.49 -5.78
C TYR A 399 -27.40 2.57 -6.57
N GLY A 400 -27.96 3.56 -5.87
CA GLY A 400 -28.78 4.60 -6.46
C GLY A 400 -30.29 4.32 -6.33
N ASP A 401 -31.10 5.36 -6.45
CA ASP A 401 -32.55 5.25 -6.42
C ASP A 401 -33.01 4.54 -7.70
N GLU A 402 -33.84 3.51 -7.55
CA GLU A 402 -34.67 3.02 -8.68
C GLU A 402 -35.73 4.10 -8.95
N GLU A 403 -35.63 4.82 -10.08
CA GLU A 403 -36.74 5.56 -10.62
C GLU A 403 -37.89 4.64 -11.08
#